data_a86e9d746a0970a05a0c9ba2ca84d83e
#
_entry.id   a86e9d746a0970a05a0c9ba2ca84d83e
#
_cell.length_a   1.000
_cell.length_b   1.000
_cell.length_c   1.000
_cell.angle_alpha   90.00
_cell.angle_beta   90.00
_cell.angle_gamma   90.00
#
_symmetry.space_group_name_H-M   'P 1'
#
loop_
_entity.id
_entity.type
_entity.pdbx_description
1 polymer ?
#
loop_
_entity_poly.entity_id
_entity_poly.type
_entity_poly.pdbx_seq_one_letter_code
_entity_poly.pdbx_strand_id
1 'polypeptide(L)'
;MGANEDSGKRNLKSGTPKKPFIYYYFLVILAVMVLNALVFPMMEHSVEVPYSEFLKELDAGNVKDVYVSNGESQIQFTKKDQKQWNVSYKTGPIPGDDLVKRLQNADVENFTGEIQTKASPLLSFLMSWVAPILMFVVIGNIMGRMLSKRMGGSNAMTFGKSNAKIYAENETGITFADVAGEEEAKDALKEIVDFLHNPQKYADIGANLPKGALLVGPPGTGKTLLARAVAGEAHVPFFSISGSEFVEMFVGMGAAKVRDLFKQANDKAPCIVFIDEIDTIGKKRDGGGMSGNDEREQTLNQLLTEMDGFDGKKGVVILAATNRPESLDKALLRPGRFDRRVPVELPDLKGREAILKVHGQNVKMSDDVDYNAIARATAGASGAELANIINEAALRAVRMGRSAVVQADLEESVETVIAGYQKKNAVISQKERRIVAYHEVGHALVAACQSHSAPVQKITIIPRTSGALGYTMQVEQGERYLMSREEALDKIATFTGGRAAEELIFHSVTTGASNDIEQATKIARSMVTRFGMTDEFDMVAMETVNNQYLGGDTSLICAPDTAKRIDEQVVSIVKEQHKKALSILRENEGRLHEIAAYLLEKETITGDEFMEIFNRGEEEQVRGE
;
A
#
# COMPACT_ATOMS: atom_id res chain seq x y z
N MET A 1 56.09 24.03 -11.41
CA MET A 1 55.43 25.24 -11.92
C MET A 1 54.12 24.78 -12.50
N GLY A 2 52.94 25.07 -12.09
CA GLY A 2 52.43 25.88 -10.99
C GLY A 2 50.96 25.49 -10.92
N ALA A 3 50.50 25.31 -9.67
CA ALA A 3 49.15 24.98 -9.32
C ALA A 3 48.15 26.09 -9.74
N ASN A 4 46.91 25.72 -9.97
CA ASN A 4 45.76 26.52 -9.56
C ASN A 4 44.58 25.60 -9.21
N GLU A 5 44.39 25.44 -7.91
CA GLU A 5 43.16 25.04 -7.28
C GLU A 5 42.16 26.19 -7.41
N ASP A 6 40.98 25.92 -7.96
CA ASP A 6 39.82 26.81 -7.81
C ASP A 6 38.70 26.06 -7.12
N SER A 7 38.68 26.28 -5.80
CA SER A 7 37.65 25.74 -4.88
C SER A 7 36.41 26.63 -4.90
N GLY A 8 35.46 26.31 -5.76
CA GLY A 8 34.14 26.94 -5.80
C GLY A 8 33.33 26.63 -4.50
N LYS A 9 33.41 27.51 -3.51
CA LYS A 9 32.53 27.52 -2.32
C LYS A 9 31.09 27.77 -2.75
N ARG A 10 30.28 26.73 -2.77
CA ARG A 10 28.82 26.87 -2.79
C ARG A 10 28.37 27.40 -1.44
N ASN A 11 27.97 28.66 -1.40
CA ASN A 11 27.26 29.26 -0.28
C ASN A 11 25.88 28.58 -0.09
N LEU A 12 25.80 27.65 0.82
CA LEU A 12 24.55 27.15 1.39
C LEU A 12 23.94 28.29 2.24
N LYS A 13 23.00 29.04 1.68
CA LYS A 13 22.10 29.88 2.48
C LYS A 13 21.30 28.96 3.38
N SER A 14 21.64 28.95 4.67
CA SER A 14 20.85 28.33 5.73
C SER A 14 19.50 29.03 5.80
N GLY A 15 18.47 28.45 5.22
CA GLY A 15 17.10 28.87 5.43
C GLY A 15 16.71 28.59 6.89
N THR A 16 16.37 29.66 7.64
CA THR A 16 15.77 29.53 8.97
C THR A 16 14.57 28.58 8.92
N PRO A 17 14.43 27.65 9.88
CA PRO A 17 13.35 26.67 9.86
C PRO A 17 12.00 27.41 9.92
N LYS A 18 11.13 27.15 8.96
CA LYS A 18 9.77 27.72 8.89
C LYS A 18 8.98 27.19 10.09
N LYS A 19 8.59 28.09 11.00
CA LYS A 19 7.78 27.73 12.17
C LYS A 19 6.44 27.14 11.71
N PRO A 20 5.94 26.04 12.29
CA PRO A 20 4.68 25.41 11.87
C PRO A 20 3.49 26.36 12.07
N PHE A 21 2.44 26.18 11.26
CA PHE A 21 1.23 27.02 11.24
C PHE A 21 0.57 27.16 12.64
N ILE A 22 0.67 26.13 13.45
CA ILE A 22 0.23 26.07 14.84
C ILE A 22 0.87 27.16 15.73
N TYR A 23 2.11 27.58 15.43
CA TYR A 23 2.80 28.64 16.17
C TYR A 23 2.12 30.00 16.01
N TYR A 24 1.61 30.32 14.82
CA TYR A 24 0.90 31.58 14.57
C TYR A 24 -0.49 31.57 15.19
N TYR A 25 -1.14 30.43 15.23
CA TYR A 25 -2.42 30.24 15.93
C TYR A 25 -2.26 30.47 17.43
N PHE A 26 -1.18 29.92 18.00
CA PHE A 26 -0.83 30.11 19.41
C PHE A 26 -0.53 31.59 19.73
N LEU A 27 0.14 32.30 18.83
CA LEU A 27 0.47 33.73 18.98
C LEU A 27 -0.78 34.62 18.95
N VAL A 28 -1.75 34.28 18.10
CA VAL A 28 -3.05 35.00 18.05
C VAL A 28 -3.86 34.75 19.33
N ILE A 29 -3.94 33.51 19.80
CA ILE A 29 -4.60 33.16 21.06
C ILE A 29 -3.92 33.84 22.23
N LEU A 30 -2.60 33.87 22.28
CA LEU A 30 -1.83 34.58 23.31
C LEU A 30 -2.08 36.10 23.28
N ALA A 31 -2.14 36.71 22.09
CA ALA A 31 -2.44 38.11 21.92
C ALA A 31 -3.86 38.44 22.39
N VAL A 32 -4.84 37.61 22.09
CA VAL A 32 -6.22 37.76 22.57
C VAL A 32 -6.31 37.57 24.08
N MET A 33 -5.58 36.59 24.65
CA MET A 33 -5.49 36.39 26.11
C MET A 33 -4.86 37.59 26.81
N VAL A 34 -3.76 38.14 26.28
CA VAL A 34 -3.10 39.31 26.84
C VAL A 34 -4.00 40.55 26.73
N LEU A 35 -4.67 40.75 25.59
CA LEU A 35 -5.64 41.84 25.42
C LEU A 35 -6.80 41.72 26.42
N ASN A 36 -7.34 40.52 26.60
CA ASN A 36 -8.41 40.26 27.56
C ASN A 36 -7.94 40.46 29.01
N ALA A 37 -6.73 40.04 29.34
CA ALA A 37 -6.12 40.24 30.67
C ALA A 37 -5.83 41.70 30.99
N LEU A 38 -5.59 42.53 29.96
CA LEU A 38 -5.38 43.97 30.13
C LEU A 38 -6.70 44.76 30.18
N VAL A 39 -7.72 44.33 29.45
CA VAL A 39 -9.01 45.07 29.36
C VAL A 39 -9.97 44.67 30.49
N PHE A 40 -9.98 43.42 30.93
CA PHE A 40 -10.87 42.93 31.98
C PHE A 40 -10.68 43.63 33.35
N PRO A 41 -9.46 43.97 33.80
CA PRO A 41 -9.27 44.74 35.07
C PRO A 41 -9.65 46.19 34.96
N MET A 42 -9.82 46.74 33.75
CA MET A 42 -10.25 48.15 33.53
C MET A 42 -11.77 48.31 33.56
N MET A 43 -12.54 47.25 33.59
CA MET A 43 -14.00 47.35 33.76
C MET A 43 -14.32 47.60 35.23
N GLU A 44 -15.13 48.65 35.53
CA GLU A 44 -15.61 48.92 36.86
C GLU A 44 -16.37 47.75 37.45
N HIS A 45 -15.94 47.27 38.61
CA HIS A 45 -16.64 46.24 39.36
C HIS A 45 -17.69 46.91 40.25
N SER A 46 -18.97 46.75 39.90
CA SER A 46 -20.08 47.22 40.74
C SER A 46 -20.56 46.14 41.69
N VAL A 47 -20.65 46.45 42.96
CA VAL A 47 -21.14 45.57 44.01
C VAL A 47 -22.54 46.06 44.44
N GLU A 48 -23.53 45.19 44.39
CA GLU A 48 -24.89 45.52 44.85
C GLU A 48 -24.96 45.44 46.36
N VAL A 49 -25.48 46.49 46.99
CA VAL A 49 -25.68 46.58 48.44
C VAL A 49 -27.11 47.01 48.78
N PRO A 50 -27.67 46.56 49.91
CA PRO A 50 -28.98 47.02 50.36
C PRO A 50 -29.03 48.56 50.61
N TYR A 51 -30.16 49.16 50.30
CA TYR A 51 -30.33 50.61 50.52
C TYR A 51 -30.09 51.03 51.99
N SER A 52 -30.45 50.19 52.95
CA SER A 52 -30.16 50.37 54.37
C SER A 52 -28.67 50.47 54.71
N GLU A 53 -27.81 49.72 53.96
CA GLU A 53 -26.37 49.80 54.12
C GLU A 53 -25.81 51.14 53.54
N PHE A 54 -26.27 51.52 52.38
CA PHE A 54 -25.97 52.84 51.83
C PHE A 54 -26.29 53.97 52.79
N LEU A 55 -27.48 53.96 53.43
CA LEU A 55 -27.87 54.99 54.42
C LEU A 55 -26.93 54.96 55.63
N LYS A 56 -26.53 53.79 56.16
CA LYS A 56 -25.59 53.72 57.27
C LYS A 56 -24.23 54.31 56.93
N GLU A 57 -23.69 53.99 55.72
CA GLU A 57 -22.43 54.57 55.27
C GLU A 57 -22.51 56.04 54.99
N LEU A 58 -23.68 56.55 54.52
CA LEU A 58 -23.95 57.93 54.32
C LEU A 58 -24.01 58.71 55.66
N ASP A 59 -24.76 58.21 56.64
CA ASP A 59 -24.87 58.76 57.98
C ASP A 59 -23.53 58.70 58.75
N ALA A 60 -22.69 57.75 58.46
CA ALA A 60 -21.34 57.63 59.00
C ALA A 60 -20.29 58.54 58.33
N GLY A 61 -20.69 59.31 57.29
CA GLY A 61 -19.80 60.19 56.53
C GLY A 61 -18.75 59.48 55.66
N ASN A 62 -18.94 58.20 55.42
CA ASN A 62 -17.99 57.34 54.68
C ASN A 62 -18.19 57.34 53.17
N VAL A 63 -19.22 57.98 52.64
CA VAL A 63 -19.52 58.07 51.21
C VAL A 63 -18.76 59.28 50.62
N LYS A 64 -18.08 59.05 49.50
CA LYS A 64 -17.28 60.03 48.80
C LYS A 64 -18.07 60.69 47.67
N ASP A 65 -18.45 59.90 46.67
CA ASP A 65 -19.15 60.33 45.49
C ASP A 65 -20.47 59.56 45.34
N VAL A 66 -21.53 60.22 44.92
CA VAL A 66 -22.85 59.66 44.68
C VAL A 66 -23.32 60.02 43.29
N TYR A 67 -23.71 59.03 42.49
CA TYR A 67 -24.28 59.21 41.19
C TYR A 67 -25.68 58.58 41.15
N VAL A 68 -26.69 59.44 40.82
CA VAL A 68 -28.09 59.01 40.76
C VAL A 68 -28.52 58.86 39.31
N SER A 69 -28.82 57.68 38.85
CA SER A 69 -29.36 57.39 37.51
C SER A 69 -30.89 57.37 37.58
N ASN A 70 -31.52 58.37 36.91
CA ASN A 70 -32.98 58.40 36.82
C ASN A 70 -33.58 57.41 35.81
N GLY A 71 -32.80 56.98 34.82
CA GLY A 71 -33.23 56.04 33.79
C GLY A 71 -33.32 54.59 34.29
N GLU A 72 -32.42 54.23 35.19
CA GLU A 72 -32.32 52.83 35.71
C GLU A 72 -32.79 52.69 37.15
N SER A 73 -33.26 53.80 37.79
CA SER A 73 -33.64 53.84 39.20
C SER A 73 -32.55 53.32 40.14
N GLN A 74 -31.29 53.65 39.87
CA GLN A 74 -30.12 53.15 40.59
C GLN A 74 -29.31 54.32 41.18
N ILE A 75 -28.78 54.09 42.40
CA ILE A 75 -27.81 54.97 43.05
C ILE A 75 -26.47 54.23 43.03
N GLN A 76 -25.46 54.86 42.43
CA GLN A 76 -24.07 54.33 42.49
C GLN A 76 -23.28 55.26 43.45
N PHE A 77 -22.46 54.68 44.33
CA PHE A 77 -21.64 55.43 45.25
C PHE A 77 -20.25 54.79 45.46
N THR A 78 -19.30 55.65 45.88
CA THR A 78 -17.95 55.23 46.27
C THR A 78 -17.71 55.51 47.74
N LYS A 79 -16.87 54.70 48.44
CA LYS A 79 -16.54 54.90 49.85
C LYS A 79 -15.21 55.69 50.00
N LYS A 80 -15.03 56.48 51.04
CA LYS A 80 -13.80 57.26 51.30
C LYS A 80 -12.61 56.40 51.64
N ASP A 81 -12.81 55.21 52.30
CA ASP A 81 -11.75 54.27 52.73
C ASP A 81 -11.45 53.15 51.74
N GLN A 82 -11.75 53.33 50.47
CA GLN A 82 -11.65 52.32 49.47
C GLN A 82 -10.20 52.08 49.01
N LYS A 83 -9.66 50.84 49.23
CA LYS A 83 -8.29 50.43 48.81
C LYS A 83 -8.13 50.17 47.32
N GLN A 84 -9.23 49.95 46.59
CA GLN A 84 -9.24 49.70 45.15
C GLN A 84 -9.98 50.82 44.41
N TRP A 85 -9.35 51.44 43.45
CA TRP A 85 -9.80 52.64 42.76
C TRP A 85 -10.94 52.42 41.72
N ASN A 86 -11.31 51.15 41.37
CA ASN A 86 -12.30 50.82 40.33
C ASN A 86 -13.50 50.00 40.86
N VAL A 87 -13.83 50.06 42.12
CA VAL A 87 -15.03 49.43 42.70
C VAL A 87 -16.08 50.52 42.95
N SER A 88 -17.29 50.35 42.43
CA SER A 88 -18.46 51.16 42.73
C SER A 88 -19.54 50.32 43.41
N TYR A 89 -20.30 50.89 44.31
CA TYR A 89 -21.42 50.23 44.97
C TYR A 89 -22.72 50.69 44.35
N LYS A 90 -23.66 49.78 44.15
CA LYS A 90 -24.97 50.07 43.56
C LYS A 90 -26.08 49.71 44.51
N THR A 91 -27.09 50.58 44.58
CA THR A 91 -28.32 50.32 45.36
C THR A 91 -29.53 50.95 44.68
N GLY A 92 -30.75 50.49 44.96
CA GLY A 92 -31.98 51.05 44.44
C GLY A 92 -32.58 52.09 45.43
N PRO A 93 -33.06 53.27 44.99
CA PRO A 93 -33.74 54.25 45.84
C PRO A 93 -35.10 53.70 46.30
N ILE A 94 -35.49 53.98 47.55
CA ILE A 94 -36.86 53.70 48.05
C ILE A 94 -37.74 54.92 47.75
N PRO A 95 -38.92 54.73 47.10
CA PRO A 95 -39.83 55.87 46.82
C PRO A 95 -40.30 56.52 48.11
N GLY A 96 -40.17 57.83 48.18
CA GLY A 96 -40.64 58.67 49.31
C GLY A 96 -39.56 59.14 50.28
N ASP A 97 -38.31 58.71 50.10
CA ASP A 97 -37.18 59.25 50.88
C ASP A 97 -36.63 60.55 50.25
N ASP A 98 -36.41 61.61 51.06
CA ASP A 98 -35.84 62.86 50.60
C ASP A 98 -34.29 62.76 50.49
N LEU A 99 -33.85 61.93 49.57
CA LEU A 99 -32.43 61.56 49.35
C LEU A 99 -31.56 62.83 49.15
N VAL A 100 -32.06 63.82 48.45
CA VAL A 100 -31.32 65.07 48.16
C VAL A 100 -31.01 65.84 49.42
N LYS A 101 -31.96 65.97 50.37
CA LYS A 101 -31.73 66.63 51.66
C LYS A 101 -30.74 65.83 52.53
N ARG A 102 -30.79 64.48 52.46
CA ARG A 102 -29.85 63.70 53.22
C ARG A 102 -28.44 63.82 52.64
N LEU A 103 -28.26 63.82 51.32
CA LEU A 103 -26.96 64.00 50.65
C LEU A 103 -26.39 65.45 50.96
N GLN A 104 -27.25 66.44 51.04
CA GLN A 104 -26.81 67.83 51.44
C GLN A 104 -26.37 67.91 52.89
N ASN A 105 -26.94 67.09 53.78
CA ASN A 105 -26.59 67.08 55.20
C ASN A 105 -25.41 66.14 55.55
N ALA A 106 -25.07 65.20 54.66
CA ALA A 106 -24.04 64.25 54.86
C ALA A 106 -22.82 64.66 54.05
N ASP A 107 -21.84 65.23 54.55
CA ASP A 107 -20.56 65.72 53.97
C ASP A 107 -20.00 64.86 52.81
N VAL A 108 -20.82 64.76 51.75
CA VAL A 108 -20.50 64.04 50.50
C VAL A 108 -19.74 64.99 49.59
N GLU A 109 -18.54 64.56 49.12
CA GLU A 109 -17.68 65.44 48.31
C GLU A 109 -18.33 65.81 46.97
N ASN A 110 -18.94 64.85 46.28
CA ASN A 110 -19.64 65.11 45.02
C ASN A 110 -20.92 64.26 44.92
N PHE A 111 -22.03 64.89 44.55
CA PHE A 111 -23.22 64.16 44.12
C PHE A 111 -23.76 64.75 42.83
N THR A 112 -24.01 63.85 41.84
CA THR A 112 -24.45 64.21 40.48
C THR A 112 -25.61 63.37 40.03
N GLY A 113 -26.53 63.97 39.25
CA GLY A 113 -27.55 63.23 38.52
C GLY A 113 -27.07 62.89 37.09
N GLU A 114 -27.76 61.97 36.45
CA GLU A 114 -27.48 61.61 35.08
C GLU A 114 -27.63 62.77 34.11
N ILE A 115 -26.52 63.16 33.47
CA ILE A 115 -26.56 64.12 32.35
C ILE A 115 -26.69 63.27 31.08
N GLN A 116 -27.86 63.22 30.45
CA GLN A 116 -28.06 62.55 29.17
C GLN A 116 -27.18 63.19 28.08
N THR A 117 -26.00 62.73 27.89
CA THR A 117 -25.21 62.96 26.69
C THR A 117 -25.84 62.19 25.56
N LYS A 118 -26.63 62.79 24.69
CA LYS A 118 -27.12 62.22 23.45
C LYS A 118 -25.92 61.96 22.57
N ALA A 119 -25.31 60.76 22.69
CA ALA A 119 -24.38 60.25 21.68
C ALA A 119 -25.13 60.23 20.33
N SER A 120 -24.57 60.89 19.32
CA SER A 120 -25.18 60.93 17.98
C SER A 120 -25.50 59.45 17.54
N PRO A 121 -26.77 59.14 17.23
CA PRO A 121 -27.16 57.77 16.82
C PRO A 121 -26.35 57.30 15.63
N LEU A 122 -25.85 58.21 14.84
CA LEU A 122 -25.01 57.94 13.67
C LEU A 122 -23.59 57.53 14.07
N LEU A 123 -23.03 58.10 15.14
CA LEU A 123 -21.70 57.75 15.64
C LEU A 123 -21.70 56.37 16.34
N SER A 124 -22.74 56.07 17.11
CA SER A 124 -22.90 54.76 17.76
C SER A 124 -23.15 53.65 16.72
N PHE A 125 -23.94 53.88 15.69
CA PHE A 125 -24.11 52.95 14.56
C PHE A 125 -22.80 52.72 13.81
N LEU A 126 -22.04 53.78 13.50
CA LEU A 126 -20.74 53.70 12.83
C LEU A 126 -19.72 52.85 13.62
N MET A 127 -19.63 53.10 14.94
CA MET A 127 -18.70 52.39 15.81
C MET A 127 -19.12 50.93 16.08
N SER A 128 -20.42 50.66 16.21
CA SER A 128 -20.91 49.33 16.56
C SER A 128 -21.02 48.36 15.37
N TRP A 129 -21.27 48.88 14.16
CA TRP A 129 -21.52 48.03 12.99
C TRP A 129 -20.53 48.24 11.84
N VAL A 130 -20.20 49.51 11.52
CA VAL A 130 -19.33 49.79 10.36
C VAL A 130 -17.86 49.60 10.68
N ALA A 131 -17.38 50.00 11.86
CA ALA A 131 -15.97 49.83 12.22
C ALA A 131 -15.52 48.37 12.31
N PRO A 132 -16.28 47.43 12.90
CA PRO A 132 -15.92 46.00 12.86
C PRO A 132 -15.90 45.44 11.45
N ILE A 133 -16.88 45.80 10.60
CA ILE A 133 -16.93 45.32 9.20
C ILE A 133 -15.72 45.83 8.42
N LEU A 134 -15.39 47.12 8.56
CA LEU A 134 -14.20 47.70 7.92
C LEU A 134 -12.90 47.07 8.40
N MET A 135 -12.82 46.77 9.71
CA MET A 135 -11.68 46.05 10.29
C MET A 135 -11.55 44.62 9.72
N PHE A 136 -12.66 43.92 9.56
CA PHE A 136 -12.65 42.57 8.91
C PHE A 136 -12.25 42.66 7.45
N VAL A 137 -12.69 43.63 6.69
CA VAL A 137 -12.31 43.86 5.29
C VAL A 137 -10.82 44.22 5.18
N VAL A 138 -10.29 45.06 6.05
CA VAL A 138 -8.87 45.44 6.07
C VAL A 138 -8.00 44.25 6.47
N ILE A 139 -8.37 43.51 7.52
CA ILE A 139 -7.64 42.31 7.96
C ILE A 139 -7.73 41.22 6.88
N GLY A 140 -8.90 41.02 6.27
CA GLY A 140 -9.09 40.06 5.16
C GLY A 140 -8.23 40.39 3.94
N ASN A 141 -8.12 41.69 3.57
CA ASN A 141 -7.23 42.12 2.48
C ASN A 141 -5.74 41.98 2.82
N ILE A 142 -5.34 42.32 4.05
CA ILE A 142 -3.95 42.16 4.50
C ILE A 142 -3.59 40.67 4.56
N MET A 143 -4.48 39.87 5.11
CA MET A 143 -4.30 38.42 5.20
C MET A 143 -4.34 37.76 3.82
N GLY A 144 -5.23 38.20 2.92
CA GLY A 144 -5.28 37.78 1.52
C GLY A 144 -3.99 38.12 0.76
N ARG A 145 -3.44 39.33 0.94
CA ARG A 145 -2.14 39.75 0.37
C ARG A 145 -0.94 39.04 1.00
N MET A 146 -0.98 38.75 2.29
CA MET A 146 0.04 37.91 2.96
C MET A 146 -0.01 36.46 2.51
N LEU A 147 -1.21 35.88 2.37
CA LEU A 147 -1.42 34.53 1.90
C LEU A 147 -1.01 34.39 0.42
N SER A 148 -1.36 35.34 -0.44
CA SER A 148 -0.97 35.33 -1.85
C SER A 148 0.54 35.55 -2.08
N LYS A 149 1.22 36.29 -1.20
CA LYS A 149 2.71 36.43 -1.24
C LYS A 149 3.44 35.23 -0.63
N ARG A 150 2.83 34.42 0.24
CA ARG A 150 3.43 33.23 0.85
C ARG A 150 3.08 31.93 0.14
N MET A 151 1.93 31.81 -0.45
CA MET A 151 1.56 30.77 -1.41
C MET A 151 1.84 31.35 -2.79
N GLY A 152 3.09 31.18 -3.27
CA GLY A 152 3.53 31.72 -4.56
C GLY A 152 2.44 31.57 -5.61
N GLY A 153 2.10 32.66 -6.24
CA GLY A 153 0.87 32.93 -7.01
C GLY A 153 0.57 32.00 -8.19
N SER A 154 0.54 30.69 -8.00
CA SER A 154 0.14 29.73 -9.03
C SER A 154 -0.68 28.53 -8.50
N ASN A 155 -0.76 28.29 -7.18
CA ASN A 155 -1.34 27.02 -6.69
C ASN A 155 -2.88 27.01 -6.53
N ALA A 156 -3.57 28.13 -6.54
CA ALA A 156 -5.03 28.12 -6.47
C ALA A 156 -5.73 27.76 -7.81
N MET A 157 -5.00 27.77 -8.94
CA MET A 157 -5.48 27.30 -10.24
C MET A 157 -4.93 25.91 -10.64
N THR A 158 -4.17 25.25 -9.77
CA THR A 158 -3.59 23.91 -10.04
C THR A 158 -4.42 22.77 -9.47
N PHE A 159 -5.51 23.03 -8.78
CA PHE A 159 -6.47 22.00 -8.40
C PHE A 159 -7.11 21.41 -9.68
N GLY A 160 -6.83 20.13 -9.94
CA GLY A 160 -7.32 19.42 -11.12
C GLY A 160 -6.33 19.27 -12.27
N LYS A 161 -5.07 19.71 -12.13
CA LYS A 161 -4.01 19.34 -13.08
C LYS A 161 -3.53 17.92 -12.82
N SER A 162 -3.38 17.17 -13.88
CA SER A 162 -2.76 15.84 -13.83
C SER A 162 -1.29 15.97 -13.41
N ASN A 163 -0.87 15.14 -12.44
CA ASN A 163 0.53 14.98 -12.07
C ASN A 163 1.21 13.87 -12.89
N ALA A 164 0.66 13.52 -14.06
CA ALA A 164 1.24 12.50 -14.91
C ALA A 164 2.73 12.78 -15.15
N LYS A 165 3.55 11.78 -14.92
CA LYS A 165 4.98 11.85 -15.27
C LYS A 165 5.09 11.75 -16.78
N ILE A 166 5.60 12.80 -17.41
CA ILE A 166 5.83 12.85 -18.85
C ILE A 166 7.30 12.53 -19.08
N TYR A 167 7.55 11.44 -19.74
CA TYR A 167 8.89 11.07 -20.22
C TYR A 167 8.99 11.51 -21.67
N ALA A 168 9.97 12.36 -22.01
CA ALA A 168 10.25 12.74 -23.38
C ALA A 168 10.75 11.51 -24.17
N GLU A 169 10.69 11.57 -25.50
CA GLU A 169 11.08 10.47 -26.40
C GLU A 169 12.44 9.82 -26.06
N ASN A 170 13.40 10.62 -25.61
CA ASN A 170 14.75 10.17 -25.26
C ASN A 170 14.94 9.76 -23.78
N GLU A 171 13.92 9.91 -22.93
CA GLU A 171 14.03 9.63 -21.48
C GLU A 171 13.61 8.21 -21.10
N THR A 172 12.85 7.52 -21.94
CA THR A 172 12.45 6.15 -21.64
C THR A 172 13.63 5.18 -21.73
N GLY A 173 14.53 5.35 -22.69
CA GLY A 173 15.78 4.57 -22.86
C GLY A 173 15.60 3.04 -22.86
N ILE A 174 14.37 2.57 -22.64
CA ILE A 174 13.98 1.16 -22.46
C ILE A 174 13.29 0.71 -23.74
N THR A 175 13.76 -0.40 -24.32
CA THR A 175 13.22 -1.03 -25.53
C THR A 175 12.76 -2.47 -25.24
N PHE A 176 12.22 -3.16 -26.24
CA PHE A 176 11.89 -4.58 -26.11
C PHE A 176 13.11 -5.49 -25.85
N ALA A 177 14.31 -5.01 -26.14
CA ALA A 177 15.54 -5.74 -25.83
C ALA A 177 15.84 -5.80 -24.32
N ASP A 178 15.35 -4.81 -23.56
CA ASP A 178 15.50 -4.74 -22.11
C ASP A 178 14.43 -5.56 -21.36
N VAL A 179 13.41 -6.05 -22.09
CA VAL A 179 12.34 -6.89 -21.56
C VAL A 179 12.62 -8.34 -21.99
N ALA A 180 12.99 -9.19 -21.06
CA ALA A 180 13.20 -10.60 -21.30
C ALA A 180 11.94 -11.41 -20.97
N GLY A 181 11.71 -12.49 -21.67
CA GLY A 181 10.48 -13.27 -21.59
C GLY A 181 9.31 -12.52 -22.23
N GLU A 182 8.08 -12.99 -22.02
CA GLU A 182 6.85 -12.33 -22.48
C GLU A 182 6.78 -12.12 -24.01
N GLU A 183 7.26 -13.08 -24.80
CA GLU A 183 7.36 -12.92 -26.26
C GLU A 183 5.98 -12.71 -26.90
N GLU A 184 4.93 -13.40 -26.43
CA GLU A 184 3.56 -13.27 -26.90
C GLU A 184 3.00 -11.85 -26.59
N ALA A 185 3.30 -11.31 -25.39
CA ALA A 185 2.90 -9.96 -25.03
C ALA A 185 3.65 -8.91 -25.88
N LYS A 186 4.95 -9.12 -26.11
CA LYS A 186 5.75 -8.26 -27.00
C LYS A 186 5.21 -8.27 -28.42
N ASP A 187 4.90 -9.44 -28.99
CA ASP A 187 4.38 -9.57 -30.35
C ASP A 187 3.02 -8.88 -30.48
N ALA A 188 2.14 -9.05 -29.49
CA ALA A 188 0.87 -8.33 -29.45
C ALA A 188 1.03 -6.81 -29.40
N LEU A 189 2.10 -6.30 -28.77
CA LEU A 189 2.37 -4.87 -28.63
C LEU A 189 3.20 -4.29 -29.78
N LYS A 190 3.96 -5.10 -30.51
CA LYS A 190 4.68 -4.69 -31.75
C LYS A 190 3.72 -4.13 -32.80
N GLU A 191 2.50 -4.65 -32.87
CA GLU A 191 1.47 -4.10 -33.78
C GLU A 191 1.09 -2.65 -33.42
N ILE A 192 1.10 -2.32 -32.12
CA ILE A 192 0.84 -0.95 -31.66
C ILE A 192 2.01 -0.03 -32.04
N VAL A 193 3.24 -0.53 -31.93
CA VAL A 193 4.45 0.20 -32.36
C VAL A 193 4.43 0.43 -33.86
N ASP A 194 4.15 -0.60 -34.69
CA ASP A 194 4.04 -0.46 -36.15
C ASP A 194 2.96 0.54 -36.56
N PHE A 195 1.82 0.53 -35.86
CA PHE A 195 0.78 1.52 -36.09
C PHE A 195 1.23 2.96 -35.79
N LEU A 196 1.90 3.17 -34.66
CA LEU A 196 2.39 4.51 -34.30
C LEU A 196 3.37 5.06 -35.33
N HIS A 197 4.15 4.17 -35.96
CA HIS A 197 5.10 4.53 -37.03
C HIS A 197 4.41 4.68 -38.40
N ASN A 198 3.44 3.79 -38.72
CA ASN A 198 2.87 3.66 -40.04
C ASN A 198 1.34 3.65 -40.03
N PRO A 199 0.65 4.70 -39.53
CA PRO A 199 -0.81 4.70 -39.38
C PRO A 199 -1.54 4.59 -40.70
N GLN A 200 -0.94 5.09 -41.79
CA GLN A 200 -1.54 5.07 -43.14
C GLN A 200 -1.73 3.64 -43.68
N LYS A 201 -0.76 2.74 -43.42
CA LYS A 201 -0.81 1.33 -43.83
C LYS A 201 -2.06 0.62 -43.32
N TYR A 202 -2.49 0.95 -42.12
CA TYR A 202 -3.70 0.36 -41.49
C TYR A 202 -5.00 1.01 -42.04
N ALA A 203 -4.93 2.33 -42.25
CA ALA A 203 -6.06 3.07 -42.83
C ALA A 203 -6.39 2.62 -44.27
N ASP A 204 -5.38 2.32 -45.07
CA ASP A 204 -5.53 1.92 -46.48
C ASP A 204 -6.22 0.56 -46.63
N ILE A 205 -6.07 -0.32 -45.67
CA ILE A 205 -6.74 -1.64 -45.60
C ILE A 205 -8.12 -1.54 -44.93
N GLY A 206 -8.42 -0.40 -44.28
CA GLY A 206 -9.65 -0.21 -43.51
C GLY A 206 -9.62 -0.87 -42.10
N ALA A 207 -8.43 -1.17 -41.59
CA ALA A 207 -8.28 -1.72 -40.26
C ALA A 207 -8.49 -0.63 -39.18
N ASN A 208 -9.36 -0.91 -38.23
CA ASN A 208 -9.52 -0.08 -37.05
C ASN A 208 -8.62 -0.62 -35.95
N LEU A 209 -7.62 0.17 -35.55
CA LEU A 209 -6.80 -0.22 -34.42
C LEU A 209 -7.50 -0.06 -33.07
N PRO A 210 -7.15 -0.91 -32.10
CA PRO A 210 -7.63 -0.75 -30.76
C PRO A 210 -7.18 0.61 -30.20
N LYS A 211 -8.13 1.39 -29.66
CA LYS A 211 -7.83 2.67 -29.00
C LYS A 211 -7.03 2.45 -27.72
N GLY A 212 -7.16 1.27 -27.11
CA GLY A 212 -6.49 0.91 -25.87
C GLY A 212 -6.19 -0.57 -25.74
N ALA A 213 -5.08 -0.88 -25.06
CA ALA A 213 -4.75 -2.24 -24.65
C ALA A 213 -4.64 -2.33 -23.14
N LEU A 214 -5.14 -3.44 -22.59
CA LEU A 214 -5.12 -3.75 -21.17
C LEU A 214 -4.10 -4.85 -20.90
N LEU A 215 -3.03 -4.51 -20.19
CA LEU A 215 -2.04 -5.46 -19.69
C LEU A 215 -2.57 -6.14 -18.43
N VAL A 216 -2.70 -7.45 -18.46
CA VAL A 216 -3.33 -8.23 -17.40
C VAL A 216 -2.40 -9.32 -16.92
N GLY A 217 -2.18 -9.44 -15.63
CA GLY A 217 -1.32 -10.50 -15.09
C GLY A 217 -0.95 -10.32 -13.63
N PRO A 218 -0.21 -11.26 -13.04
CA PRO A 218 0.24 -11.20 -11.66
C PRO A 218 1.10 -9.96 -11.37
N PRO A 219 1.21 -9.52 -10.10
CA PRO A 219 2.15 -8.47 -9.73
C PRO A 219 3.59 -8.90 -10.01
N GLY A 220 4.46 -7.94 -10.35
CA GLY A 220 5.87 -8.20 -10.57
C GLY A 220 6.24 -8.80 -11.94
N THR A 221 5.28 -9.04 -12.86
CA THR A 221 5.55 -9.59 -14.19
C THR A 221 6.09 -8.57 -15.20
N GLY A 222 6.24 -7.29 -14.81
CA GLY A 222 6.86 -6.29 -15.68
C GLY A 222 5.88 -5.49 -16.56
N LYS A 223 4.57 -5.46 -16.27
CA LYS A 223 3.56 -4.72 -17.04
C LYS A 223 3.92 -3.26 -17.28
N THR A 224 4.36 -2.56 -16.25
CA THR A 224 4.82 -1.16 -16.34
C THR A 224 6.10 -1.03 -17.17
N LEU A 225 7.03 -1.98 -17.04
CA LEU A 225 8.27 -2.02 -17.83
C LEU A 225 7.94 -2.23 -19.32
N LEU A 226 7.04 -3.17 -19.61
CA LEU A 226 6.60 -3.48 -20.96
C LEU A 226 5.90 -2.27 -21.64
N ALA A 227 5.05 -1.54 -20.90
CA ALA A 227 4.43 -0.31 -21.39
C ALA A 227 5.46 0.78 -21.73
N ARG A 228 6.51 0.91 -20.91
CA ARG A 228 7.63 1.83 -21.18
C ARG A 228 8.45 1.38 -22.39
N ALA A 229 8.66 0.09 -22.55
CA ALA A 229 9.38 -0.46 -23.70
C ALA A 229 8.64 -0.20 -25.02
N VAL A 230 7.31 -0.30 -25.02
CA VAL A 230 6.49 0.07 -26.21
C VAL A 230 6.71 1.52 -26.60
N ALA A 231 6.75 2.43 -25.65
CA ALA A 231 6.98 3.86 -25.93
C ALA A 231 8.41 4.14 -26.41
N GLY A 232 9.39 3.48 -25.82
CA GLY A 232 10.78 3.58 -26.26
C GLY A 232 11.02 3.02 -27.66
N GLU A 233 10.41 1.89 -27.97
CA GLU A 233 10.46 1.28 -29.30
C GLU A 233 9.74 2.13 -30.35
N ALA A 234 8.59 2.73 -29.98
CA ALA A 234 7.83 3.62 -30.87
C ALA A 234 8.41 5.03 -30.99
N HIS A 235 9.42 5.38 -30.19
CA HIS A 235 10.01 6.72 -30.12
C HIS A 235 8.96 7.84 -29.94
N VAL A 236 7.99 7.63 -29.05
CA VAL A 236 6.94 8.60 -28.76
C VAL A 236 6.93 9.00 -27.28
N PRO A 237 6.39 10.19 -26.94
CA PRO A 237 6.23 10.61 -25.55
C PRO A 237 5.38 9.61 -24.73
N PHE A 238 5.80 9.38 -23.49
CA PHE A 238 5.13 8.45 -22.56
C PHE A 238 4.58 9.21 -21.35
N PHE A 239 3.26 9.17 -21.19
CA PHE A 239 2.54 9.71 -20.04
C PHE A 239 2.24 8.58 -19.08
N SER A 240 2.81 8.59 -17.87
CA SER A 240 2.55 7.56 -16.87
C SER A 240 1.85 8.14 -15.66
N ILE A 241 0.76 7.51 -15.27
CA ILE A 241 -0.03 7.86 -14.10
C ILE A 241 -0.54 6.59 -13.42
N SER A 242 -0.64 6.60 -12.07
CA SER A 242 -1.34 5.53 -11.34
C SER A 242 -2.82 5.84 -11.24
N GLY A 243 -3.69 4.83 -11.36
CA GLY A 243 -5.12 4.94 -11.12
C GLY A 243 -5.44 5.53 -9.74
N SER A 244 -4.60 5.27 -8.74
CA SER A 244 -4.72 5.85 -7.41
C SER A 244 -4.58 7.38 -7.37
N GLU A 245 -3.85 7.99 -8.31
CA GLU A 245 -3.67 9.44 -8.39
C GLU A 245 -4.95 10.18 -8.85
N PHE A 246 -5.90 9.46 -9.41
CA PHE A 246 -7.21 10.02 -9.76
C PHE A 246 -8.22 9.99 -8.61
N VAL A 247 -7.94 9.21 -7.54
CA VAL A 247 -8.83 9.13 -6.38
C VAL A 247 -8.53 10.32 -5.45
N GLU A 248 -9.49 11.23 -5.35
CA GLU A 248 -9.38 12.45 -4.57
C GLU A 248 -10.47 12.55 -3.50
N MET A 249 -10.25 13.38 -2.48
CA MET A 249 -11.23 13.61 -1.41
C MET A 249 -12.40 14.49 -1.87
N PHE A 250 -12.20 15.29 -2.91
CA PHE A 250 -13.21 16.23 -3.41
C PHE A 250 -13.82 15.74 -4.71
N VAL A 251 -15.14 15.65 -4.74
CA VAL A 251 -15.91 15.20 -5.90
C VAL A 251 -15.61 16.06 -7.12
N GLY A 252 -15.31 15.40 -8.25
CA GLY A 252 -15.03 16.05 -9.53
C GLY A 252 -13.56 16.38 -9.80
N MET A 253 -12.67 16.26 -8.81
CA MET A 253 -11.24 16.51 -9.03
C MET A 253 -10.56 15.42 -9.84
N GLY A 254 -10.89 14.17 -9.62
CA GLY A 254 -10.40 13.05 -10.42
C GLY A 254 -10.81 13.18 -11.88
N ALA A 255 -12.09 13.51 -12.13
CA ALA A 255 -12.59 13.79 -13.47
C ALA A 255 -11.87 14.97 -14.15
N ALA A 256 -11.49 16.02 -13.39
CA ALA A 256 -10.72 17.13 -13.93
C ALA A 256 -9.28 16.72 -14.31
N LYS A 257 -8.64 15.86 -13.52
CA LYS A 257 -7.32 15.29 -13.83
C LYS A 257 -7.35 14.41 -15.08
N VAL A 258 -8.40 13.62 -15.26
CA VAL A 258 -8.59 12.82 -16.48
C VAL A 258 -8.66 13.74 -17.70
N ARG A 259 -9.50 14.78 -17.67
CA ARG A 259 -9.60 15.74 -18.78
C ARG A 259 -8.27 16.41 -19.10
N ASP A 260 -7.52 16.83 -18.08
CA ASP A 260 -6.23 17.49 -18.24
C ASP A 260 -5.19 16.53 -18.86
N LEU A 261 -5.14 15.28 -18.40
CA LEU A 261 -4.27 14.24 -18.95
C LEU A 261 -4.54 14.03 -20.46
N PHE A 262 -5.81 13.82 -20.83
CA PHE A 262 -6.16 13.59 -22.23
C PHE A 262 -5.93 14.82 -23.11
N LYS A 263 -6.13 16.03 -22.57
CA LYS A 263 -5.78 17.26 -23.25
C LYS A 263 -4.28 17.33 -23.52
N GLN A 264 -3.44 17.07 -22.51
CA GLN A 264 -1.97 17.07 -22.67
C GLN A 264 -1.51 16.00 -23.67
N ALA A 265 -2.12 14.80 -23.64
CA ALA A 265 -1.83 13.73 -24.59
C ALA A 265 -2.20 14.14 -26.03
N ASN A 266 -3.36 14.76 -26.23
CA ASN A 266 -3.76 15.28 -27.55
C ASN A 266 -2.83 16.37 -28.09
N ASP A 267 -2.32 17.24 -27.19
CA ASP A 267 -1.40 18.32 -27.57
C ASP A 267 -0.01 17.78 -27.96
N LYS A 268 0.34 16.57 -27.50
CA LYS A 268 1.63 15.91 -27.76
C LYS A 268 1.53 14.63 -28.61
N ALA A 269 0.45 14.46 -29.35
CA ALA A 269 0.28 13.32 -30.23
C ALA A 269 1.28 13.33 -31.41
N PRO A 270 1.87 12.17 -31.83
CA PRO A 270 1.57 10.82 -31.33
C PRO A 270 2.21 10.56 -29.96
N CYS A 271 1.52 9.83 -29.06
CA CYS A 271 2.01 9.50 -27.72
C CYS A 271 1.32 8.27 -27.12
N ILE A 272 1.88 7.76 -26.05
CA ILE A 272 1.27 6.68 -25.25
C ILE A 272 0.87 7.22 -23.88
N VAL A 273 -0.37 6.95 -23.47
CA VAL A 273 -0.88 7.21 -22.12
C VAL A 273 -0.97 5.87 -21.40
N PHE A 274 -0.24 5.73 -20.32
CA PHE A 274 -0.23 4.53 -19.47
C PHE A 274 -0.89 4.81 -18.13
N ILE A 275 -1.89 3.99 -17.80
CA ILE A 275 -2.63 4.05 -16.53
C ILE A 275 -2.35 2.75 -15.77
N ASP A 276 -1.51 2.84 -14.74
CA ASP A 276 -1.24 1.69 -13.88
C ASP A 276 -2.35 1.51 -12.85
N GLU A 277 -2.59 0.27 -12.38
CA GLU A 277 -3.61 -0.05 -11.38
C GLU A 277 -5.00 0.53 -11.73
N ILE A 278 -5.43 0.34 -12.97
CA ILE A 278 -6.72 0.89 -13.48
C ILE A 278 -7.92 0.41 -12.65
N ASP A 279 -7.81 -0.73 -11.97
CA ASP A 279 -8.84 -1.28 -11.08
C ASP A 279 -9.14 -0.39 -9.86
N THR A 280 -8.27 0.55 -9.50
CA THR A 280 -8.55 1.53 -8.43
C THR A 280 -9.70 2.46 -8.76
N ILE A 281 -9.88 2.82 -10.03
CA ILE A 281 -10.99 3.67 -10.53
C ILE A 281 -12.02 2.89 -11.33
N GLY A 282 -11.63 1.77 -11.94
CA GLY A 282 -12.42 0.97 -12.86
C GLY A 282 -13.25 -0.15 -12.22
N LYS A 283 -13.39 -0.20 -10.89
CA LYS A 283 -14.07 -1.30 -10.19
C LYS A 283 -15.58 -1.34 -10.49
N LYS A 284 -16.13 -2.58 -10.60
CA LYS A 284 -17.57 -2.83 -10.76
C LYS A 284 -18.38 -2.17 -9.62
N ARG A 285 -19.62 -1.82 -9.94
CA ARG A 285 -20.60 -1.30 -8.97
C ARG A 285 -21.04 -2.41 -8.04
N ASP A 286 -20.60 -2.38 -6.80
CA ASP A 286 -21.16 -3.22 -5.74
C ASP A 286 -22.40 -2.51 -5.17
N GLY A 287 -23.57 -3.14 -5.26
CA GLY A 287 -24.88 -2.57 -4.96
C GLY A 287 -25.17 -2.23 -3.48
N GLY A 288 -24.18 -1.91 -2.66
CA GLY A 288 -24.38 -1.64 -1.25
C GLY A 288 -23.24 -0.93 -0.56
N GLY A 289 -23.07 0.38 -0.75
CA GLY A 289 -22.05 1.12 0.00
C GLY A 289 -22.17 2.63 -0.10
N MET A 290 -22.36 3.28 1.05
CA MET A 290 -22.49 4.73 1.24
C MET A 290 -21.30 5.53 0.74
N SER A 291 -21.58 6.67 0.10
CA SER A 291 -20.83 7.96 0.04
C SER A 291 -19.37 8.02 -0.46
N GLY A 292 -18.63 6.92 -0.64
CA GLY A 292 -17.25 6.97 -1.19
C GLY A 292 -17.16 6.57 -2.67
N ASN A 293 -18.26 6.16 -3.29
CA ASN A 293 -18.29 5.66 -4.67
C ASN A 293 -18.51 6.76 -5.71
N ASP A 294 -19.12 7.90 -5.33
CA ASP A 294 -19.55 8.92 -6.30
C ASP A 294 -18.37 9.57 -7.04
N GLU A 295 -17.26 9.81 -6.35
CA GLU A 295 -16.07 10.41 -6.96
C GLU A 295 -15.37 9.44 -7.94
N ARG A 296 -15.23 8.18 -7.55
CA ARG A 296 -14.63 7.14 -8.41
C ARG A 296 -15.51 6.89 -9.64
N GLU A 297 -16.83 6.83 -9.46
CA GLU A 297 -17.79 6.65 -10.56
C GLU A 297 -17.75 7.84 -11.52
N GLN A 298 -17.68 9.06 -10.99
CA GLN A 298 -17.56 10.26 -11.83
C GLN A 298 -16.24 10.26 -12.61
N THR A 299 -15.15 9.85 -11.99
CA THR A 299 -13.83 9.74 -12.62
C THR A 299 -13.84 8.66 -13.70
N LEU A 300 -14.42 7.48 -13.41
CA LEU A 300 -14.59 6.42 -14.40
C LEU A 300 -15.44 6.89 -15.60
N ASN A 301 -16.58 7.51 -15.35
CA ASN A 301 -17.45 8.01 -16.41
C ASN A 301 -16.75 9.07 -17.27
N GLN A 302 -15.91 9.91 -16.67
CA GLN A 302 -15.09 10.88 -17.41
C GLN A 302 -14.05 10.15 -18.27
N LEU A 303 -13.35 9.15 -17.72
CA LEU A 303 -12.39 8.33 -18.48
C LEU A 303 -13.06 7.69 -19.70
N LEU A 304 -14.22 7.06 -19.50
CA LEU A 304 -14.99 6.46 -20.58
C LEU A 304 -15.39 7.50 -21.65
N THR A 305 -15.78 8.70 -21.23
CA THR A 305 -16.15 9.80 -22.14
C THR A 305 -14.95 10.28 -22.97
N GLU A 306 -13.78 10.44 -22.33
CA GLU A 306 -12.55 10.83 -23.02
C GLU A 306 -12.10 9.75 -24.03
N MET A 307 -12.18 8.46 -23.65
CA MET A 307 -11.86 7.35 -24.55
C MET A 307 -12.79 7.27 -25.74
N ASP A 308 -14.09 7.49 -25.55
CA ASP A 308 -15.08 7.47 -26.63
C ASP A 308 -14.91 8.68 -27.57
N GLY A 309 -14.64 9.86 -27.01
CA GLY A 309 -14.44 11.11 -27.75
C GLY A 309 -13.09 11.22 -28.47
N PHE A 310 -12.23 10.22 -28.28
CA PHE A 310 -10.85 10.23 -28.76
C PHE A 310 -10.77 9.86 -30.25
N ASP A 311 -10.09 10.69 -31.03
CA ASP A 311 -9.81 10.39 -32.43
C ASP A 311 -8.55 9.52 -32.56
N GLY A 312 -8.74 8.21 -32.76
CA GLY A 312 -7.64 7.25 -32.93
C GLY A 312 -6.69 7.57 -34.09
N LYS A 313 -7.10 8.44 -35.02
CA LYS A 313 -6.27 8.87 -36.16
C LYS A 313 -5.12 9.80 -35.74
N LYS A 314 -5.18 10.40 -34.55
CA LYS A 314 -4.12 11.30 -34.04
C LYS A 314 -2.92 10.56 -33.47
N GLY A 315 -2.93 9.24 -33.43
CA GLY A 315 -1.78 8.44 -32.96
C GLY A 315 -1.61 8.44 -31.44
N VAL A 316 -2.66 8.66 -30.64
CA VAL A 316 -2.59 8.45 -29.21
C VAL A 316 -3.10 7.06 -28.88
N VAL A 317 -2.33 6.29 -28.12
CA VAL A 317 -2.68 4.95 -27.66
C VAL A 317 -2.76 4.93 -26.14
N ILE A 318 -3.80 4.30 -25.60
CA ILE A 318 -3.97 4.16 -24.16
C ILE A 318 -3.58 2.75 -23.76
N LEU A 319 -2.59 2.62 -22.90
CA LEU A 319 -2.25 1.36 -22.24
C LEU A 319 -2.72 1.42 -20.79
N ALA A 320 -3.29 0.35 -20.29
CA ALA A 320 -3.59 0.24 -18.86
C ALA A 320 -3.07 -1.08 -18.31
N ALA A 321 -2.79 -1.13 -17.01
CA ALA A 321 -2.38 -2.35 -16.33
C ALA A 321 -3.28 -2.64 -15.13
N THR A 322 -3.55 -3.93 -14.91
CA THR A 322 -4.26 -4.42 -13.73
C THR A 322 -3.81 -5.82 -13.33
N ASN A 323 -3.84 -6.09 -12.04
CA ASN A 323 -3.69 -7.44 -11.48
C ASN A 323 -5.07 -8.11 -11.24
N ARG A 324 -6.18 -7.36 -11.43
CA ARG A 324 -7.56 -7.79 -11.12
C ARG A 324 -8.52 -7.53 -12.26
N PRO A 325 -8.37 -8.19 -13.40
CA PRO A 325 -9.25 -7.92 -14.56
C PRO A 325 -10.71 -8.23 -14.29
N GLU A 326 -11.02 -9.17 -13.41
CA GLU A 326 -12.37 -9.55 -13.00
C GLU A 326 -13.08 -8.45 -12.19
N SER A 327 -12.35 -7.57 -11.52
CA SER A 327 -12.91 -6.45 -10.76
C SER A 327 -13.34 -5.28 -11.63
N LEU A 328 -12.88 -5.23 -12.89
CA LEU A 328 -13.13 -4.10 -13.79
C LEU A 328 -14.59 -4.03 -14.25
N ASP A 329 -15.08 -2.81 -14.40
CA ASP A 329 -16.38 -2.55 -15.02
C ASP A 329 -16.35 -2.99 -16.50
N LYS A 330 -17.37 -3.74 -16.91
CA LYS A 330 -17.51 -4.24 -18.29
C LYS A 330 -17.53 -3.12 -19.33
N ALA A 331 -17.88 -1.90 -18.93
CA ALA A 331 -17.87 -0.75 -19.81
C ALA A 331 -16.47 -0.38 -20.31
N LEU A 332 -15.42 -0.59 -19.49
CA LEU A 332 -14.04 -0.38 -19.91
C LEU A 332 -13.58 -1.36 -20.99
N LEU A 333 -14.17 -2.54 -21.01
CA LEU A 333 -13.77 -3.67 -21.86
C LEU A 333 -14.58 -3.75 -23.17
N ARG A 334 -15.41 -2.71 -23.47
CA ARG A 334 -16.19 -2.65 -24.72
C ARG A 334 -15.30 -2.23 -25.89
N PRO A 335 -15.62 -2.70 -27.11
CA PRO A 335 -14.95 -2.24 -28.34
C PRO A 335 -14.88 -0.70 -28.43
N GLY A 336 -13.72 -0.21 -28.84
CA GLY A 336 -13.42 1.24 -28.86
C GLY A 336 -12.84 1.81 -27.56
N ARG A 337 -12.59 0.97 -26.56
CA ARG A 337 -11.93 1.32 -25.28
C ARG A 337 -10.72 0.40 -25.05
N PHE A 338 -10.71 -0.43 -23.98
CA PHE A 338 -9.71 -1.50 -23.81
C PHE A 338 -10.22 -2.79 -24.47
N ASP A 339 -10.25 -2.77 -25.77
CA ASP A 339 -10.74 -3.88 -26.58
C ASP A 339 -9.69 -4.97 -26.82
N ARG A 340 -8.41 -4.65 -26.62
CA ARG A 340 -7.31 -5.61 -26.66
C ARG A 340 -6.83 -5.94 -25.25
N ARG A 341 -6.87 -7.23 -24.90
CA ARG A 341 -6.28 -7.74 -23.67
C ARG A 341 -4.96 -8.42 -24.00
N VAL A 342 -3.90 -8.03 -23.31
CA VAL A 342 -2.57 -8.59 -23.45
C VAL A 342 -2.23 -9.25 -22.12
N PRO A 343 -2.26 -10.60 -22.04
CA PRO A 343 -1.82 -11.32 -20.86
C PRO A 343 -0.31 -11.12 -20.69
N VAL A 344 0.12 -10.86 -19.47
CA VAL A 344 1.53 -10.78 -19.04
C VAL A 344 1.64 -11.75 -17.87
N GLU A 345 2.01 -12.99 -18.18
CA GLU A 345 1.96 -14.10 -17.25
C GLU A 345 3.29 -14.23 -16.46
N LEU A 346 3.36 -15.20 -15.55
CA LEU A 346 4.64 -15.53 -14.93
C LEU A 346 5.57 -16.16 -15.99
N PRO A 347 6.87 -15.81 -15.97
CA PRO A 347 7.78 -16.28 -17.01
C PRO A 347 8.00 -17.81 -16.95
N ASP A 348 8.05 -18.42 -18.11
CA ASP A 348 8.45 -19.81 -18.30
C ASP A 348 9.95 -20.01 -17.96
N LEU A 349 10.44 -21.24 -18.00
CA LEU A 349 11.85 -21.54 -17.67
C LEU A 349 12.83 -20.72 -18.51
N LYS A 350 12.57 -20.60 -19.82
CA LYS A 350 13.43 -19.82 -20.73
C LYS A 350 13.33 -18.33 -20.44
N GLY A 351 12.13 -17.84 -20.17
CA GLY A 351 11.87 -16.48 -19.75
C GLY A 351 12.59 -16.13 -18.45
N ARG A 352 12.51 -17.00 -17.43
CA ARG A 352 13.25 -16.81 -16.17
C ARG A 352 14.76 -16.75 -16.39
N GLU A 353 15.30 -17.67 -17.17
CA GLU A 353 16.74 -17.66 -17.52
C GLU A 353 17.14 -16.36 -18.26
N ALA A 354 16.32 -15.92 -19.22
CA ALA A 354 16.56 -14.69 -19.94
C ALA A 354 16.48 -13.44 -19.02
N ILE A 355 15.50 -13.38 -18.12
CA ILE A 355 15.36 -12.30 -17.14
C ILE A 355 16.57 -12.26 -16.20
N LEU A 356 17.01 -13.41 -15.68
CA LEU A 356 18.22 -13.50 -14.84
C LEU A 356 19.45 -13.00 -15.58
N LYS A 357 19.62 -13.34 -16.87
CA LYS A 357 20.73 -12.85 -17.70
C LYS A 357 20.68 -11.34 -17.90
N VAL A 358 19.50 -10.78 -18.20
CA VAL A 358 19.34 -9.33 -18.39
C VAL A 358 19.72 -8.56 -17.13
N HIS A 359 19.21 -8.98 -15.96
CA HIS A 359 19.57 -8.34 -14.69
C HIS A 359 21.02 -8.60 -14.30
N GLY A 360 21.59 -9.76 -14.69
CA GLY A 360 22.98 -10.10 -14.47
C GLY A 360 24.00 -9.27 -15.26
N GLN A 361 23.61 -8.66 -16.40
CA GLN A 361 24.50 -7.85 -17.22
C GLN A 361 25.11 -6.66 -16.48
N ASN A 362 24.37 -6.10 -15.51
CA ASN A 362 24.81 -4.95 -14.73
C ASN A 362 25.57 -5.35 -13.44
N VAL A 363 25.78 -6.65 -13.21
CA VAL A 363 26.43 -7.20 -12.03
C VAL A 363 27.66 -7.99 -12.45
N LYS A 364 28.77 -7.85 -11.72
CA LYS A 364 29.94 -8.68 -12.00
C LYS A 364 29.66 -10.11 -11.58
N MET A 365 29.46 -10.98 -12.57
CA MET A 365 29.26 -12.42 -12.39
C MET A 365 30.56 -13.18 -12.62
N SER A 366 30.72 -14.33 -11.98
CA SER A 366 31.74 -15.33 -12.30
C SER A 366 31.34 -16.07 -13.57
N ASP A 367 32.32 -16.57 -14.32
CA ASP A 367 32.09 -17.27 -15.59
C ASP A 367 31.42 -18.65 -15.43
N ASP A 368 31.42 -19.21 -14.21
CA ASP A 368 30.86 -20.51 -13.85
C ASP A 368 29.39 -20.48 -13.41
N VAL A 369 28.72 -19.32 -13.53
CA VAL A 369 27.31 -19.18 -13.11
C VAL A 369 26.38 -19.90 -14.08
N ASP A 370 25.60 -20.86 -13.54
CA ASP A 370 24.55 -21.56 -14.26
C ASP A 370 23.17 -20.89 -14.02
N TYR A 371 22.79 -19.97 -14.92
CA TYR A 371 21.48 -19.32 -14.88
C TYR A 371 20.31 -20.29 -15.07
N ASN A 372 20.52 -21.42 -15.79
CA ASN A 372 19.48 -22.39 -16.00
C ASN A 372 19.15 -23.14 -14.71
N ALA A 373 20.16 -23.51 -13.91
CA ALA A 373 19.94 -24.09 -12.59
C ALA A 373 19.13 -23.15 -11.67
N ILE A 374 19.47 -21.87 -11.67
CA ILE A 374 18.72 -20.87 -10.88
C ILE A 374 17.29 -20.69 -11.42
N ALA A 375 17.11 -20.66 -12.75
CA ALA A 375 15.79 -20.56 -13.35
C ALA A 375 14.89 -21.76 -13.02
N ARG A 376 15.45 -22.97 -12.94
CA ARG A 376 14.72 -24.17 -12.46
C ARG A 376 14.33 -24.05 -10.99
N ALA A 377 15.25 -23.60 -10.15
CA ALA A 377 15.02 -23.43 -8.71
C ALA A 377 14.01 -22.32 -8.38
N THR A 378 13.66 -21.46 -9.34
CA THR A 378 12.76 -20.31 -9.18
C THR A 378 11.45 -20.49 -9.96
N ALA A 379 10.95 -21.72 -10.09
CA ALA A 379 9.68 -22.00 -10.74
C ALA A 379 8.54 -21.18 -10.07
N GLY A 380 7.74 -20.48 -10.89
CA GLY A 380 6.66 -19.61 -10.41
C GLY A 380 7.10 -18.25 -9.90
N ALA A 381 8.39 -17.90 -9.94
CA ALA A 381 8.85 -16.57 -9.56
C ALA A 381 8.53 -15.53 -10.65
N SER A 382 8.13 -14.34 -10.19
CA SER A 382 7.92 -13.18 -11.05
C SER A 382 9.24 -12.53 -11.47
N GLY A 383 9.20 -11.72 -12.53
CA GLY A 383 10.39 -10.95 -12.98
C GLY A 383 10.99 -10.06 -11.89
N ALA A 384 10.16 -9.49 -11.03
CA ALA A 384 10.62 -8.66 -9.91
C ALA A 384 11.36 -9.49 -8.84
N GLU A 385 10.89 -10.70 -8.56
CA GLU A 385 11.58 -11.61 -7.62
C GLU A 385 12.92 -12.08 -8.19
N LEU A 386 12.98 -12.38 -9.49
CA LEU A 386 14.23 -12.74 -10.17
C LEU A 386 15.25 -11.60 -10.16
N ALA A 387 14.81 -10.36 -10.40
CA ALA A 387 15.65 -9.17 -10.27
C ALA A 387 16.18 -9.00 -8.83
N ASN A 388 15.33 -9.27 -7.84
CA ASN A 388 15.72 -9.21 -6.44
C ASN A 388 16.74 -10.31 -6.07
N ILE A 389 16.62 -11.51 -6.61
CA ILE A 389 17.60 -12.60 -6.42
C ILE A 389 18.99 -12.15 -6.90
N ILE A 390 19.09 -11.56 -8.08
CA ILE A 390 20.37 -11.02 -8.61
C ILE A 390 20.95 -9.95 -7.68
N ASN A 391 20.10 -9.02 -7.21
CA ASN A 391 20.53 -7.96 -6.29
C ASN A 391 21.01 -8.51 -4.94
N GLU A 392 20.27 -9.46 -4.35
CA GLU A 392 20.66 -10.10 -3.08
C GLU A 392 21.97 -10.90 -3.24
N ALA A 393 22.19 -11.56 -4.38
CA ALA A 393 23.42 -12.26 -4.67
C ALA A 393 24.61 -11.29 -4.73
N ALA A 394 24.44 -10.13 -5.37
CA ALA A 394 25.46 -9.09 -5.40
C ALA A 394 25.78 -8.54 -3.99
N LEU A 395 24.74 -8.27 -3.18
CA LEU A 395 24.90 -7.83 -1.79
C LEU A 395 25.60 -8.92 -0.94
N ARG A 396 25.29 -10.19 -1.18
CA ARG A 396 25.95 -11.31 -0.48
C ARG A 396 27.42 -11.42 -0.88
N ALA A 397 27.76 -11.32 -2.16
CA ALA A 397 29.15 -11.36 -2.61
C ALA A 397 29.99 -10.27 -1.91
N VAL A 398 29.47 -9.03 -1.82
CA VAL A 398 30.14 -7.92 -1.10
C VAL A 398 30.29 -8.24 0.39
N ARG A 399 29.24 -8.77 1.06
CA ARG A 399 29.32 -9.16 2.49
C ARG A 399 30.37 -10.24 2.75
N MET A 400 30.61 -11.09 1.76
CA MET A 400 31.64 -12.16 1.83
C MET A 400 33.02 -11.71 1.32
N GLY A 401 33.20 -10.43 1.01
CA GLY A 401 34.48 -9.85 0.56
C GLY A 401 34.89 -10.24 -0.85
N ARG A 402 33.95 -10.70 -1.69
CA ARG A 402 34.20 -11.06 -3.09
C ARG A 402 33.94 -9.90 -4.04
N SER A 403 34.63 -9.88 -5.17
CA SER A 403 34.49 -8.87 -6.21
C SER A 403 33.55 -9.28 -7.35
N ALA A 404 33.08 -10.53 -7.34
CA ALA A 404 32.12 -11.07 -8.29
C ALA A 404 31.16 -12.03 -7.59
N VAL A 405 29.96 -12.17 -8.14
CA VAL A 405 28.93 -13.10 -7.70
C VAL A 405 29.29 -14.49 -8.23
N VAL A 406 29.25 -15.47 -7.35
CA VAL A 406 29.43 -16.90 -7.70
C VAL A 406 28.11 -17.65 -7.58
N GLN A 407 28.04 -18.88 -8.11
CA GLN A 407 26.86 -19.74 -8.11
C GLN A 407 26.24 -19.85 -6.71
N ALA A 408 27.04 -20.10 -5.67
CA ALA A 408 26.59 -20.21 -4.29
C ALA A 408 25.94 -18.93 -3.72
N ASP A 409 26.24 -17.75 -4.28
CA ASP A 409 25.56 -16.52 -3.89
C ASP A 409 24.14 -16.47 -4.45
N LEU A 410 23.96 -16.91 -5.68
CA LEU A 410 22.65 -16.97 -6.33
C LEU A 410 21.75 -18.01 -5.64
N GLU A 411 22.27 -19.21 -5.37
CA GLU A 411 21.54 -20.27 -4.68
C GLU A 411 21.04 -19.81 -3.30
N GLU A 412 21.91 -19.20 -2.48
CA GLU A 412 21.50 -18.67 -1.17
C GLU A 412 20.52 -17.48 -1.32
N SER A 413 20.63 -16.72 -2.41
CA SER A 413 19.70 -15.60 -2.66
C SER A 413 18.33 -16.09 -3.09
N VAL A 414 18.23 -17.18 -3.85
CA VAL A 414 16.96 -17.87 -4.11
C VAL A 414 16.30 -18.25 -2.80
N GLU A 415 17.05 -18.89 -1.90
CA GLU A 415 16.53 -19.28 -0.60
C GLU A 415 16.13 -18.07 0.27
N THR A 416 16.93 -17.00 0.22
CA THR A 416 16.64 -15.76 0.95
C THR A 416 15.35 -15.10 0.47
N VAL A 417 15.11 -15.09 -0.83
CA VAL A 417 13.89 -14.46 -1.41
C VAL A 417 12.66 -15.35 -1.15
N ILE A 418 12.78 -16.66 -1.27
CA ILE A 418 11.66 -17.61 -1.07
C ILE A 418 11.37 -17.86 0.41
N ALA A 419 12.40 -18.17 1.20
CA ALA A 419 12.27 -18.62 2.59
C ALA A 419 12.76 -17.60 3.64
N GLY A 420 13.29 -16.46 3.22
CA GLY A 420 13.84 -15.42 4.10
C GLY A 420 15.27 -15.69 4.55
N TYR A 421 15.85 -14.74 5.27
CA TYR A 421 17.23 -14.80 5.76
C TYR A 421 17.43 -15.91 6.81
N GLN A 422 18.64 -16.48 6.88
CA GLN A 422 19.02 -17.39 7.95
C GLN A 422 18.99 -16.68 9.31
N LYS A 423 18.36 -17.32 10.30
CA LYS A 423 18.35 -16.82 11.69
C LYS A 423 19.65 -17.18 12.41
N LYS A 424 20.57 -16.24 12.54
CA LYS A 424 21.86 -16.47 13.23
C LYS A 424 21.75 -16.74 14.73
N ASN A 425 20.68 -16.28 15.37
CA ASN A 425 20.51 -16.33 16.83
C ASN A 425 19.36 -17.24 17.28
N ALA A 426 18.90 -18.16 16.43
CA ALA A 426 17.87 -19.11 16.82
C ALA A 426 18.49 -20.20 17.69
N VAL A 427 18.20 -20.16 18.98
CA VAL A 427 18.54 -21.24 19.91
C VAL A 427 17.44 -22.29 19.83
N ILE A 428 17.59 -23.26 18.95
CA ILE A 428 16.70 -24.42 18.87
C ILE A 428 17.22 -25.48 19.86
N SER A 429 16.31 -26.04 20.66
CA SER A 429 16.68 -27.13 21.56
C SER A 429 17.13 -28.39 20.75
N GLN A 430 18.00 -29.20 21.32
CA GLN A 430 18.45 -30.45 20.67
C GLN A 430 17.27 -31.37 20.34
N LYS A 431 16.22 -31.35 21.15
CA LYS A 431 14.98 -32.11 20.90
C LYS A 431 14.26 -31.59 19.66
N GLU A 432 14.06 -30.29 19.56
CA GLU A 432 13.38 -29.68 18.40
C GLU A 432 14.20 -29.84 17.13
N ARG A 433 15.52 -29.62 17.19
CA ARG A 433 16.42 -29.84 16.05
C ARG A 433 16.32 -31.26 15.50
N ARG A 434 16.23 -32.24 16.40
CA ARG A 434 16.03 -33.63 16.02
C ARG A 434 14.66 -33.85 15.36
N ILE A 435 13.59 -33.29 15.92
CA ILE A 435 12.24 -33.39 15.32
C ILE A 435 12.24 -32.79 13.91
N VAL A 436 12.79 -31.58 13.72
CA VAL A 436 12.88 -30.94 12.42
C VAL A 436 13.66 -31.79 11.42
N ALA A 437 14.80 -32.39 11.81
CA ALA A 437 15.56 -33.22 10.90
C ALA A 437 14.76 -34.42 10.39
N TYR A 438 14.06 -35.10 11.28
CA TYR A 438 13.22 -36.24 10.86
C TYR A 438 12.01 -35.79 10.03
N HIS A 439 11.45 -34.61 10.32
CA HIS A 439 10.37 -34.01 9.57
C HIS A 439 10.79 -33.76 8.11
N GLU A 440 11.92 -33.05 7.91
CA GLU A 440 12.41 -32.70 6.57
C GLU A 440 12.85 -33.94 5.78
N VAL A 441 13.53 -34.89 6.45
CA VAL A 441 13.88 -36.17 5.81
C VAL A 441 12.62 -36.97 5.49
N GLY A 442 11.57 -36.88 6.30
CA GLY A 442 10.28 -37.51 6.02
C GLY A 442 9.68 -37.07 4.69
N HIS A 443 9.70 -35.73 4.41
CA HIS A 443 9.28 -35.21 3.11
C HIS A 443 10.16 -35.75 1.96
N ALA A 444 11.46 -35.65 2.13
CA ALA A 444 12.42 -36.09 1.09
C ALA A 444 12.31 -37.56 0.77
N LEU A 445 12.20 -38.41 1.79
CA LEU A 445 12.13 -39.84 1.63
C LEU A 445 10.83 -40.31 0.99
N VAL A 446 9.69 -39.73 1.42
CA VAL A 446 8.40 -40.00 0.77
C VAL A 446 8.42 -39.56 -0.70
N ALA A 447 9.02 -38.41 -1.01
CA ALA A 447 9.18 -37.96 -2.39
C ALA A 447 10.03 -38.89 -3.22
N ALA A 448 11.19 -39.30 -2.71
CA ALA A 448 12.13 -40.20 -3.44
C ALA A 448 11.57 -41.59 -3.70
N CYS A 449 10.69 -42.09 -2.84
CA CYS A 449 10.04 -43.41 -3.01
C CYS A 449 8.83 -43.36 -3.96
N GLN A 450 8.49 -42.20 -4.53
CA GLN A 450 7.35 -42.04 -5.45
C GLN A 450 7.83 -41.77 -6.88
N SER A 451 7.10 -42.28 -7.85
CA SER A 451 7.47 -42.18 -9.27
C SER A 451 7.15 -40.83 -9.91
N HIS A 452 6.23 -40.05 -9.33
CA HIS A 452 5.75 -38.80 -9.91
C HIS A 452 6.15 -37.58 -9.09
N SER A 453 7.06 -37.71 -8.14
CA SER A 453 7.59 -36.61 -7.36
C SER A 453 8.80 -35.96 -8.01
N ALA A 454 8.94 -34.64 -7.86
CA ALA A 454 10.13 -33.94 -8.28
C ALA A 454 11.35 -34.36 -7.45
N PRO A 455 12.56 -34.43 -8.04
CA PRO A 455 13.77 -34.82 -7.32
C PRO A 455 14.07 -33.81 -6.19
N VAL A 456 14.57 -34.35 -5.09
CA VAL A 456 15.07 -33.59 -3.96
C VAL A 456 16.37 -32.90 -4.36
N GLN A 457 16.45 -31.60 -4.24
CA GLN A 457 17.65 -30.80 -4.53
C GLN A 457 18.45 -30.49 -3.28
N LYS A 458 17.76 -30.23 -2.17
CA LYS A 458 18.38 -29.79 -0.92
C LYS A 458 17.47 -30.06 0.28
N ILE A 459 18.06 -30.42 1.41
CA ILE A 459 17.37 -30.54 2.70
C ILE A 459 18.17 -29.73 3.73
N THR A 460 17.52 -28.89 4.52
CA THR A 460 18.18 -28.08 5.54
C THR A 460 17.34 -27.96 6.79
N ILE A 461 18.02 -27.90 7.94
CA ILE A 461 17.43 -27.63 9.26
C ILE A 461 17.86 -26.27 9.82
N ILE A 462 18.35 -25.38 8.96
CA ILE A 462 18.74 -24.02 9.33
C ILE A 462 17.48 -23.13 9.32
N PRO A 463 17.11 -22.53 10.48
CA PRO A 463 15.90 -21.71 10.57
C PRO A 463 15.97 -20.45 9.73
N ARG A 464 14.84 -20.09 9.13
CA ARG A 464 14.68 -18.89 8.31
C ARG A 464 13.74 -17.84 8.97
N THR A 465 13.81 -16.60 8.50
CA THR A 465 13.01 -15.50 9.05
C THR A 465 11.53 -15.59 8.69
N SER A 466 11.16 -16.37 7.68
CA SER A 466 9.76 -16.68 7.34
C SER A 466 9.03 -17.49 8.43
N GLY A 467 9.79 -18.07 9.40
CA GLY A 467 9.26 -18.92 10.45
C GLY A 467 9.53 -20.40 10.23
N ALA A 468 10.00 -20.80 9.06
CA ALA A 468 10.42 -22.17 8.79
C ALA A 468 11.63 -22.53 9.66
N LEU A 469 11.57 -23.72 10.29
CA LEU A 469 12.67 -24.27 11.10
C LEU A 469 13.62 -25.14 10.27
N GLY A 470 13.15 -25.62 9.15
CA GLY A 470 13.84 -26.35 8.09
C GLY A 470 13.03 -26.26 6.80
N TYR A 471 13.52 -26.83 5.72
CA TYR A 471 12.76 -27.07 4.50
C TYR A 471 13.45 -28.11 3.61
N THR A 472 12.63 -28.80 2.84
CA THR A 472 13.05 -29.72 1.78
C THR A 472 12.72 -29.11 0.43
N MET A 473 13.75 -28.85 -0.37
CA MET A 473 13.62 -28.25 -1.70
C MET A 473 13.55 -29.32 -2.76
N GLN A 474 12.47 -29.32 -3.53
CA GLN A 474 12.27 -30.15 -4.69
C GLN A 474 12.23 -29.28 -5.95
N VAL A 475 12.89 -29.67 -7.01
CA VAL A 475 12.97 -28.91 -8.25
C VAL A 475 12.62 -29.81 -9.43
N GLU A 476 11.59 -29.40 -10.17
CA GLU A 476 11.19 -30.06 -11.41
C GLU A 476 12.30 -29.94 -12.47
N GLN A 477 12.55 -31.01 -13.21
CA GLN A 477 13.58 -31.01 -14.27
C GLN A 477 13.15 -30.26 -15.53
N GLY A 478 11.86 -30.02 -15.70
CA GLY A 478 11.29 -29.29 -16.83
C GLY A 478 9.97 -28.60 -16.48
N GLU A 479 9.41 -27.86 -17.40
CA GLU A 479 8.10 -27.26 -17.24
C GLU A 479 6.98 -28.27 -17.46
N ARG A 480 6.03 -28.30 -16.54
CA ARG A 480 4.82 -29.10 -16.62
C ARG A 480 3.60 -28.22 -16.51
N TYR A 481 2.74 -28.30 -17.51
CA TYR A 481 1.48 -27.51 -17.57
C TYR A 481 0.27 -28.32 -17.07
N LEU A 482 0.37 -29.63 -17.03
CA LEU A 482 -0.69 -30.52 -16.59
C LEU A 482 -0.21 -31.37 -15.41
N MET A 483 -1.09 -31.56 -14.45
CA MET A 483 -0.90 -32.43 -13.29
C MET A 483 -1.91 -33.60 -13.39
N SER A 484 -1.45 -34.82 -13.33
CA SER A 484 -2.33 -35.99 -13.26
C SER A 484 -2.91 -36.15 -11.86
N ARG A 485 -3.92 -37.04 -11.74
CA ARG A 485 -4.48 -37.43 -10.43
C ARG A 485 -3.42 -38.08 -9.55
N GLU A 486 -2.60 -38.92 -10.11
CA GLU A 486 -1.51 -39.65 -9.43
C GLU A 486 -0.46 -38.65 -8.91
N GLU A 487 -0.04 -37.68 -9.72
CA GLU A 487 0.89 -36.62 -9.31
C GLU A 487 0.33 -35.75 -8.18
N ALA A 488 -0.97 -35.41 -8.22
CA ALA A 488 -1.60 -34.67 -7.16
C ALA A 488 -1.65 -35.45 -5.84
N LEU A 489 -1.96 -36.75 -5.90
CA LEU A 489 -1.94 -37.66 -4.75
C LEU A 489 -0.53 -37.81 -4.17
N ASP A 490 0.48 -37.98 -5.03
CA ASP A 490 1.89 -38.11 -4.63
C ASP A 490 2.39 -36.82 -3.95
N LYS A 491 1.98 -35.63 -4.45
CA LYS A 491 2.27 -34.37 -3.78
C LYS A 491 1.62 -34.27 -2.39
N ILE A 492 0.37 -34.70 -2.24
CA ILE A 492 -0.29 -34.76 -0.93
C ILE A 492 0.45 -35.70 0.02
N ALA A 493 0.85 -36.89 -0.45
CA ALA A 493 1.61 -37.82 0.36
C ALA A 493 2.94 -37.22 0.80
N THR A 494 3.65 -36.52 -0.10
CA THR A 494 4.91 -35.84 0.20
C THR A 494 4.70 -34.74 1.29
N PHE A 495 3.66 -33.89 1.18
CA PHE A 495 3.35 -32.91 2.21
C PHE A 495 3.01 -33.55 3.56
N THR A 496 2.41 -34.72 3.59
CA THR A 496 2.14 -35.42 4.85
C THR A 496 3.35 -36.15 5.44
N GLY A 497 4.46 -36.27 4.67
CA GLY A 497 5.65 -37.04 5.02
C GLY A 497 6.34 -36.56 6.30
N GLY A 498 6.49 -35.24 6.49
CA GLY A 498 7.10 -34.69 7.69
C GLY A 498 6.34 -35.08 8.96
N ARG A 499 5.03 -34.88 8.97
CA ARG A 499 4.18 -35.32 10.09
C ARG A 499 4.18 -36.82 10.28
N ALA A 500 4.17 -37.59 9.23
CA ALA A 500 4.24 -39.04 9.31
C ALA A 500 5.56 -39.51 9.96
N ALA A 501 6.68 -38.84 9.68
CA ALA A 501 7.96 -39.10 10.34
C ALA A 501 7.93 -38.77 11.84
N GLU A 502 7.30 -37.65 12.23
CA GLU A 502 7.11 -37.31 13.64
C GLU A 502 6.29 -38.38 14.38
N GLU A 503 5.17 -38.81 13.81
CA GLU A 503 4.32 -39.85 14.38
C GLU A 503 5.05 -41.21 14.53
N LEU A 504 5.80 -41.58 13.53
CA LEU A 504 6.53 -42.87 13.50
C LEU A 504 7.64 -42.90 14.57
N ILE A 505 8.47 -41.86 14.62
CA ILE A 505 9.70 -41.85 15.41
C ILE A 505 9.51 -41.35 16.84
N PHE A 506 8.69 -40.30 17.01
CA PHE A 506 8.52 -39.62 18.30
C PHE A 506 7.20 -39.98 18.97
N HIS A 507 6.30 -40.69 18.31
CA HIS A 507 4.94 -40.97 18.78
C HIS A 507 4.19 -39.70 19.23
N SER A 508 4.46 -38.59 18.57
CA SER A 508 3.96 -37.28 18.88
C SER A 508 3.86 -36.45 17.60
N VAL A 509 3.09 -35.38 17.63
CA VAL A 509 2.93 -34.46 16.51
C VAL A 509 3.18 -33.04 16.99
N THR A 510 3.77 -32.21 16.13
CA THR A 510 4.07 -30.81 16.42
C THR A 510 3.27 -29.86 15.54
N THR A 511 3.38 -28.58 15.84
CA THR A 511 2.81 -27.51 15.02
C THR A 511 3.62 -27.22 13.75
N GLY A 512 4.78 -27.88 13.57
CA GLY A 512 5.67 -27.70 12.41
C GLY A 512 5.00 -27.99 11.08
N ALA A 513 4.12 -28.99 11.05
CA ALA A 513 3.40 -29.40 9.84
C ALA A 513 2.23 -28.47 9.43
N SER A 514 2.09 -27.30 10.03
CA SER A 514 0.94 -26.40 9.77
C SER A 514 0.81 -26.01 8.30
N ASN A 515 1.90 -25.58 7.67
CA ASN A 515 1.91 -25.22 6.25
C ASN A 515 1.67 -26.41 5.34
N ASP A 516 2.23 -27.58 5.66
CA ASP A 516 2.08 -28.80 4.86
C ASP A 516 0.63 -29.28 4.86
N ILE A 517 -0.04 -29.20 6.01
CA ILE A 517 -1.47 -29.49 6.15
C ILE A 517 -2.30 -28.56 5.27
N GLU A 518 -1.96 -27.26 5.25
CA GLU A 518 -2.65 -26.27 4.42
C GLU A 518 -2.47 -26.59 2.92
N GLN A 519 -1.24 -26.86 2.47
CA GLN A 519 -0.94 -27.20 1.07
C GLN A 519 -1.60 -28.51 0.65
N ALA A 520 -1.50 -29.56 1.46
CA ALA A 520 -2.15 -30.85 1.21
C ALA A 520 -3.68 -30.68 1.08
N THR A 521 -4.29 -29.90 2.00
CA THR A 521 -5.73 -29.63 1.97
C THR A 521 -6.14 -28.84 0.73
N LYS A 522 -5.34 -27.85 0.32
CA LYS A 522 -5.59 -27.01 -0.86
C LYS A 522 -5.58 -27.86 -2.14
N ILE A 523 -4.60 -28.74 -2.29
CA ILE A 523 -4.52 -29.65 -3.46
C ILE A 523 -5.72 -30.62 -3.44
N ALA A 524 -5.98 -31.28 -2.32
CA ALA A 524 -7.10 -32.23 -2.19
C ALA A 524 -8.45 -31.53 -2.49
N ARG A 525 -8.66 -30.31 -2.01
CA ARG A 525 -9.85 -29.54 -2.33
C ARG A 525 -9.97 -29.21 -3.81
N SER A 526 -8.88 -28.79 -4.45
CA SER A 526 -8.86 -28.51 -5.90
C SER A 526 -9.14 -29.76 -6.74
N MET A 527 -8.66 -30.94 -6.33
CA MET A 527 -8.97 -32.22 -6.97
C MET A 527 -10.47 -32.49 -6.97
N VAL A 528 -11.15 -32.22 -5.84
CA VAL A 528 -12.60 -32.45 -5.66
C VAL A 528 -13.43 -31.38 -6.38
N THR A 529 -13.10 -30.09 -6.21
CA THR A 529 -13.99 -28.99 -6.60
C THR A 529 -13.75 -28.42 -7.99
N ARG A 530 -12.53 -28.61 -8.55
CA ARG A 530 -12.11 -27.96 -9.80
C ARG A 530 -11.67 -28.91 -10.90
N PHE A 531 -10.93 -29.96 -10.53
CA PHE A 531 -10.26 -30.77 -11.54
C PHE A 531 -11.04 -32.04 -11.92
N GLY A 532 -12.15 -32.33 -11.23
CA GLY A 532 -12.95 -33.51 -11.51
C GLY A 532 -12.15 -34.83 -11.30
N MET A 533 -11.24 -34.85 -10.30
CA MET A 533 -10.35 -35.99 -10.06
C MET A 533 -10.89 -36.98 -9.02
N THR A 534 -12.21 -36.98 -8.79
CA THR A 534 -12.89 -37.88 -7.84
C THR A 534 -14.05 -38.57 -8.52
N ASP A 535 -14.30 -39.82 -8.18
CA ASP A 535 -15.39 -40.62 -8.77
C ASP A 535 -16.78 -40.12 -8.34
N GLU A 536 -16.87 -39.40 -7.23
CA GLU A 536 -18.15 -38.90 -6.69
C GLU A 536 -18.67 -37.65 -7.40
N PHE A 537 -17.80 -36.71 -7.75
CA PHE A 537 -18.20 -35.45 -8.38
C PHE A 537 -17.82 -35.35 -9.86
N ASP A 538 -16.92 -36.25 -10.33
CA ASP A 538 -16.47 -36.34 -11.71
C ASP A 538 -16.27 -34.95 -12.36
N MET A 539 -16.79 -34.73 -13.56
CA MET A 539 -16.61 -33.51 -14.35
C MET A 539 -17.55 -32.34 -13.94
N VAL A 540 -17.77 -32.13 -12.66
CA VAL A 540 -18.61 -31.03 -12.15
C VAL A 540 -17.76 -30.03 -11.38
N ALA A 541 -17.76 -28.76 -11.83
CA ALA A 541 -17.12 -27.67 -11.12
C ALA A 541 -17.99 -27.21 -9.93
N MET A 542 -17.46 -27.26 -8.72
CA MET A 542 -18.13 -26.93 -7.49
C MET A 542 -17.70 -25.58 -6.88
N GLU A 543 -16.70 -24.94 -7.50
CA GLU A 543 -16.22 -23.61 -7.09
C GLU A 543 -15.89 -22.72 -8.27
N THR A 544 -15.96 -21.42 -8.03
CA THR A 544 -15.45 -20.38 -8.93
C THR A 544 -14.21 -19.73 -8.33
N VAL A 545 -13.24 -19.43 -9.18
CA VAL A 545 -12.04 -18.68 -8.79
C VAL A 545 -12.30 -17.20 -8.96
N ASN A 546 -12.20 -16.46 -7.87
CA ASN A 546 -12.15 -15.01 -7.86
C ASN A 546 -10.68 -14.59 -7.70
N ASN A 547 -10.27 -13.46 -8.26
CA ASN A 547 -8.89 -12.96 -8.15
C ASN A 547 -7.82 -13.92 -8.72
N GLN A 548 -7.98 -14.32 -9.98
CA GLN A 548 -7.13 -15.29 -10.67
C GLN A 548 -5.60 -15.04 -10.48
N TYR A 549 -5.17 -13.79 -10.42
CA TYR A 549 -3.76 -13.39 -10.34
C TYR A 549 -3.27 -12.98 -8.93
N LEU A 550 -4.15 -13.01 -7.90
CA LEU A 550 -3.83 -12.56 -6.54
C LEU A 550 -4.10 -13.61 -5.47
N GLY A 551 -3.76 -14.84 -5.76
CA GLY A 551 -3.88 -15.94 -4.80
C GLY A 551 -5.17 -16.75 -4.90
N GLY A 552 -6.07 -16.39 -5.83
CA GLY A 552 -7.19 -17.25 -6.21
C GLY A 552 -8.18 -17.51 -5.10
N ASP A 553 -8.78 -16.46 -4.53
CA ASP A 553 -9.93 -16.65 -3.64
C ASP A 553 -11.00 -17.47 -4.36
N THR A 554 -11.44 -18.56 -3.77
CA THR A 554 -12.44 -19.45 -4.33
C THR A 554 -13.75 -19.33 -3.57
N SER A 555 -14.86 -19.43 -4.28
CA SER A 555 -16.19 -19.44 -3.71
C SER A 555 -16.92 -20.71 -4.14
N LEU A 556 -17.41 -21.49 -3.18
CA LEU A 556 -18.24 -22.65 -3.47
C LEU A 556 -19.56 -22.21 -4.11
N ILE A 557 -19.96 -22.90 -5.17
CA ILE A 557 -21.21 -22.69 -5.91
C ILE A 557 -22.18 -23.88 -5.78
N CYS A 558 -22.10 -24.60 -4.68
CA CYS A 558 -22.90 -25.81 -4.44
C CYS A 558 -23.81 -25.65 -3.21
N ALA A 559 -24.78 -26.55 -3.07
CA ALA A 559 -25.66 -26.61 -1.92
C ALA A 559 -24.90 -27.02 -0.63
N PRO A 560 -25.38 -26.65 0.58
CA PRO A 560 -24.72 -27.00 1.84
C PRO A 560 -24.45 -28.52 2.03
N ASP A 561 -25.38 -29.36 1.59
CA ASP A 561 -25.20 -30.83 1.67
C ASP A 561 -24.07 -31.31 0.75
N THR A 562 -23.91 -30.71 -0.42
CA THR A 562 -22.79 -31.00 -1.32
C THR A 562 -21.48 -30.49 -0.73
N ALA A 563 -21.46 -29.30 -0.10
CA ALA A 563 -20.28 -28.78 0.57
C ALA A 563 -19.79 -29.71 1.69
N LYS A 564 -20.71 -30.30 2.47
CA LYS A 564 -20.37 -31.33 3.47
C LYS A 564 -19.69 -32.55 2.85
N ARG A 565 -20.23 -33.07 1.73
CA ARG A 565 -19.63 -34.20 1.02
C ARG A 565 -18.25 -33.87 0.44
N ILE A 566 -18.05 -32.64 -0.05
CA ILE A 566 -16.74 -32.16 -0.48
C ILE A 566 -15.75 -32.23 0.69
N ASP A 567 -16.11 -31.74 1.88
CA ASP A 567 -15.24 -31.77 3.05
C ASP A 567 -14.92 -33.23 3.49
N GLU A 568 -15.89 -34.12 3.43
CA GLU A 568 -15.70 -35.56 3.72
C GLU A 568 -14.71 -36.20 2.73
N GLN A 569 -14.81 -35.90 1.43
CA GLN A 569 -13.89 -36.38 0.39
C GLN A 569 -12.47 -35.82 0.60
N VAL A 570 -12.33 -34.52 0.88
CA VAL A 570 -11.02 -33.89 1.16
C VAL A 570 -10.34 -34.56 2.35
N VAL A 571 -11.06 -34.78 3.44
CA VAL A 571 -10.55 -35.48 4.62
C VAL A 571 -10.14 -36.91 4.28
N SER A 572 -10.93 -37.61 3.46
CA SER A 572 -10.63 -38.99 3.04
C SER A 572 -9.33 -39.05 2.24
N ILE A 573 -9.16 -38.18 1.22
CA ILE A 573 -7.97 -38.13 0.38
C ILE A 573 -6.71 -37.85 1.22
N VAL A 574 -6.75 -36.81 2.08
CA VAL A 574 -5.58 -36.47 2.90
C VAL A 574 -5.22 -37.60 3.86
N LYS A 575 -6.22 -38.25 4.51
CA LYS A 575 -5.96 -39.39 5.39
C LYS A 575 -5.38 -40.60 4.67
N GLU A 576 -5.85 -40.86 3.47
CA GLU A 576 -5.34 -41.97 2.66
C GLU A 576 -3.87 -41.74 2.26
N GLN A 577 -3.56 -40.54 1.79
CA GLN A 577 -2.18 -40.20 1.41
C GLN A 577 -1.24 -40.14 2.62
N HIS A 578 -1.74 -39.69 3.79
CA HIS A 578 -0.97 -39.75 5.03
C HIS A 578 -0.65 -41.22 5.45
N LYS A 579 -1.61 -42.15 5.29
CA LYS A 579 -1.35 -43.59 5.52
C LYS A 579 -0.32 -44.12 4.56
N LYS A 580 -0.36 -43.73 3.27
CA LYS A 580 0.64 -44.05 2.26
C LYS A 580 2.02 -43.56 2.70
N ALA A 581 2.16 -42.32 3.13
CA ALA A 581 3.41 -41.76 3.63
C ALA A 581 3.96 -42.56 4.83
N LEU A 582 3.10 -42.88 5.80
CA LEU A 582 3.46 -43.72 6.95
C LEU A 582 3.96 -45.13 6.52
N SER A 583 3.34 -45.77 5.52
CA SER A 583 3.80 -47.08 5.00
C SER A 583 5.18 -46.96 4.39
N ILE A 584 5.39 -45.97 3.51
CA ILE A 584 6.67 -45.70 2.87
C ILE A 584 7.78 -45.51 3.92
N LEU A 585 7.52 -44.68 4.96
CA LEU A 585 8.51 -44.42 6.00
C LEU A 585 8.80 -45.62 6.89
N ARG A 586 7.81 -46.48 7.19
CA ARG A 586 8.04 -47.76 7.91
C ARG A 586 8.90 -48.73 7.14
N GLU A 587 8.66 -48.85 5.84
CA GLU A 587 9.44 -49.73 4.96
C GLU A 587 10.88 -49.23 4.81
N ASN A 588 11.12 -47.94 5.02
CA ASN A 588 12.42 -47.29 4.88
C ASN A 588 12.94 -46.67 6.20
N GLU A 589 12.54 -47.21 7.37
CA GLU A 589 12.89 -46.64 8.68
C GLU A 589 14.42 -46.57 8.91
N GLY A 590 15.16 -47.55 8.45
CA GLY A 590 16.63 -47.55 8.50
C GLY A 590 17.25 -46.37 7.74
N ARG A 591 16.79 -46.15 6.50
CA ARG A 591 17.21 -44.99 5.69
C ARG A 591 16.82 -43.66 6.32
N LEU A 592 15.61 -43.59 6.90
CA LEU A 592 15.14 -42.40 7.62
C LEU A 592 16.09 -42.02 8.77
N HIS A 593 16.55 -43.02 9.54
CA HIS A 593 17.49 -42.78 10.63
C HIS A 593 18.87 -42.35 10.13
N GLU A 594 19.42 -42.99 9.10
CA GLU A 594 20.73 -42.70 8.53
C GLU A 594 20.79 -41.27 7.97
N ILE A 595 19.81 -40.92 7.12
CA ILE A 595 19.76 -39.60 6.49
C ILE A 595 19.53 -38.51 7.56
N ALA A 596 18.64 -38.75 8.53
CA ALA A 596 18.40 -37.80 9.61
C ALA A 596 19.64 -37.58 10.49
N ALA A 597 20.42 -38.63 10.79
CA ALA A 597 21.68 -38.51 11.52
C ALA A 597 22.70 -37.66 10.74
N TYR A 598 22.84 -37.95 9.43
CA TYR A 598 23.74 -37.19 8.55
C TYR A 598 23.31 -35.70 8.43
N LEU A 599 22.00 -35.44 8.29
CA LEU A 599 21.45 -34.08 8.27
C LEU A 599 21.68 -33.32 9.60
N LEU A 600 21.61 -34.02 10.73
CA LEU A 600 21.90 -33.40 12.05
C LEU A 600 23.37 -33.01 12.19
N GLU A 601 24.29 -33.74 11.57
CA GLU A 601 25.71 -33.42 11.54
C GLU A 601 26.04 -32.28 10.58
N LYS A 602 25.52 -32.32 9.36
CA LYS A 602 25.82 -31.39 8.27
C LYS A 602 24.97 -30.12 8.30
N GLU A 603 23.80 -30.12 8.96
CA GLU A 603 22.75 -29.09 8.98
C GLU A 603 22.10 -28.83 7.61
N THR A 604 22.79 -29.13 6.53
CA THR A 604 22.31 -29.02 5.14
C THR A 604 22.95 -30.11 4.32
N ILE A 605 22.14 -30.80 3.52
CA ILE A 605 22.58 -31.82 2.57
C ILE A 605 22.04 -31.51 1.18
N THR A 606 22.85 -31.83 0.16
CA THR A 606 22.46 -31.71 -1.25
C THR A 606 21.61 -32.90 -1.69
N GLY A 607 20.91 -32.75 -2.81
CA GLY A 607 20.17 -33.87 -3.42
C GLY A 607 21.05 -35.04 -3.80
N ASP A 608 22.29 -34.80 -4.25
CA ASP A 608 23.24 -35.84 -4.60
C ASP A 608 23.70 -36.64 -3.35
N GLU A 609 24.04 -35.94 -2.25
CA GLU A 609 24.38 -36.56 -0.97
C GLU A 609 23.19 -37.38 -0.41
N PHE A 610 21.98 -36.82 -0.52
CA PHE A 610 20.76 -37.54 -0.14
C PHE A 610 20.58 -38.83 -0.97
N MET A 611 20.69 -38.74 -2.29
CA MET A 611 20.52 -39.90 -3.19
C MET A 611 21.63 -40.92 -3.04
N GLU A 612 22.86 -40.51 -2.72
CA GLU A 612 23.96 -41.44 -2.41
C GLU A 612 23.62 -42.30 -1.21
N ILE A 613 23.11 -41.72 -0.11
CA ILE A 613 22.71 -42.47 1.09
C ILE A 613 21.48 -43.34 0.76
N PHE A 614 20.50 -42.78 0.05
CA PHE A 614 19.26 -43.47 -0.33
C PHE A 614 19.54 -44.76 -1.12
N ASN A 615 20.47 -44.72 -2.09
CA ASN A 615 20.77 -45.83 -2.99
C ASN A 615 21.70 -46.89 -2.35
N ARG A 616 22.56 -46.52 -1.36
CA ARG A 616 23.41 -47.50 -0.65
C ARG A 616 22.61 -48.68 -0.08
N GLY A 617 21.45 -48.38 0.48
CA GLY A 617 20.57 -49.39 1.05
C GLY A 617 19.98 -50.38 0.03
N GLU A 618 19.91 -50.05 -1.26
CA GLU A 618 19.48 -50.98 -2.32
C GLU A 618 20.57 -51.96 -2.70
N GLU A 619 21.83 -51.52 -2.75
CA GLU A 619 22.96 -52.40 -3.04
C GLU A 619 23.21 -53.43 -1.93
N GLU A 620 22.94 -53.12 -0.67
CA GLU A 620 23.06 -54.06 0.45
C GLU A 620 21.91 -55.06 0.48
N GLN A 621 20.70 -54.70 0.09
CA GLN A 621 19.56 -55.63 -0.02
C GLN A 621 19.75 -56.61 -1.19
N VAL A 622 20.31 -56.16 -2.32
CA VAL A 622 20.59 -57.02 -3.49
C VAL A 622 21.79 -57.94 -3.27
N ARG A 623 22.73 -57.59 -2.38
CA ARG A 623 23.87 -58.44 -2.02
C ARG A 623 23.58 -59.41 -0.87
N GLY A 624 22.46 -59.22 -0.18
CA GLY A 624 22.03 -60.09 0.94
C GLY A 624 21.04 -61.21 0.54
N GLU A 625 20.54 -61.19 -0.70
CA GLU A 625 19.87 -62.31 -1.34
C GLU A 625 20.92 -63.18 -2.19
#